data_16b920dab9556f80bdd68bdb5b5a0b1b
#
_entry.id   16b920dab9556f80bdd68bdb5b5a0b1b
#
_cell.length_a   1.000
_cell.length_b   1.000
_cell.length_c   1.000
_cell.angle_alpha   90.00
_cell.angle_beta   90.00
_cell.angle_gamma   90.00
#
_symmetry.space_group_name_H-M   'P 1'
#
loop_
_entity.id
_entity.type
_entity.pdbx_description
1 polymer ?
#
loop_
_entity_poly.entity_id
_entity_poly.type
_entity_poly.pdbx_seq_one_letter_code
_entity_poly.pdbx_strand_id
1 'polypeptide(L)'
;MSKEQQKNVFGEPLEPCSNDPLTGWLRDGCCNTDKNDRGVHTVCAKVSKEFLIWSKKVGNDLITPHPEFGFPGLKDGDSWCLCATWYARALEENIACSIYLKKTNIKTLELIPLEKLKKFALDLS
;
A
#
# COMPACT_ATOMS: atom_id res chain seq x y z
N MET A 1 26.04 0.49 -7.84
CA MET A 1 25.02 0.32 -8.87
C MET A 1 23.72 0.98 -8.45
N SER A 2 23.24 1.92 -9.22
CA SER A 2 21.98 2.56 -8.92
C SER A 2 20.81 1.60 -9.24
N LYS A 3 19.83 1.55 -8.36
CA LYS A 3 18.60 0.81 -8.64
C LYS A 3 17.81 1.58 -9.69
N GLU A 4 17.21 0.85 -10.61
CA GLU A 4 16.32 1.46 -11.57
C GLU A 4 15.11 2.05 -10.82
N GLN A 5 14.74 3.28 -11.16
CA GLN A 5 13.59 3.95 -10.55
C GLN A 5 12.30 3.25 -10.99
N GLN A 6 11.52 2.77 -10.01
CA GLN A 6 10.22 2.18 -10.30
C GLN A 6 9.19 3.27 -10.60
N LYS A 7 8.11 2.88 -11.24
CA LYS A 7 7.10 3.81 -11.73
C LYS A 7 5.80 3.69 -10.94
N ASN A 8 5.06 4.80 -10.85
CA ASN A 8 3.70 4.78 -10.32
C ASN A 8 2.71 4.37 -11.42
N VAL A 9 1.42 4.31 -11.07
CA VAL A 9 0.38 3.84 -12.00
C VAL A 9 0.21 4.73 -13.23
N PHE A 10 0.80 5.93 -13.24
CA PHE A 10 0.79 6.84 -14.40
C PHE A 10 2.04 6.71 -15.24
N GLY A 11 2.96 5.82 -14.91
CA GLY A 11 4.22 5.67 -15.61
C GLY A 11 5.27 6.73 -15.27
N GLU A 12 5.04 7.49 -14.21
CA GLU A 12 5.97 8.51 -13.70
C GLU A 12 6.81 7.91 -12.58
N PRO A 13 7.93 8.58 -12.18
CA PRO A 13 8.71 8.08 -11.04
C PRO A 13 7.86 7.92 -9.79
N LEU A 14 8.02 6.79 -9.11
CA LEU A 14 7.26 6.48 -7.90
C LEU A 14 7.63 7.43 -6.77
N GLU A 15 6.63 8.08 -6.17
CA GLU A 15 6.85 8.99 -5.04
C GLU A 15 6.87 8.23 -3.71
N PRO A 16 7.56 8.75 -2.68
CA PRO A 16 7.58 8.10 -1.37
C PRO A 16 6.20 7.99 -0.74
N CYS A 17 5.93 6.86 -0.09
CA CYS A 17 4.65 6.61 0.59
C CYS A 17 4.69 7.09 2.03
N SER A 18 5.63 6.61 2.84
CA SER A 18 5.75 7.03 4.23
C SER A 18 7.11 6.67 4.81
N ASN A 19 7.64 7.59 5.63
CA ASN A 19 8.85 7.36 6.43
C ASN A 19 8.51 7.23 7.92
N ASP A 20 7.29 7.56 8.32
CA ASP A 20 6.84 7.47 9.71
C ASP A 20 5.33 7.16 9.73
N PRO A 21 4.96 5.90 9.78
CA PRO A 21 5.82 4.71 9.91
C PRO A 21 6.62 4.44 8.63
N LEU A 22 7.82 3.91 8.79
CA LEU A 22 8.64 3.54 7.64
C LEU A 22 8.04 2.31 6.97
N THR A 23 7.72 2.43 5.70
CA THR A 23 6.97 1.42 4.96
C THR A 23 7.75 0.90 3.75
N GLY A 24 7.16 -0.06 3.07
CA GLY A 24 7.67 -0.64 1.85
C GLY A 24 8.25 -2.02 2.05
N TRP A 25 8.16 -2.86 1.02
CA TRP A 25 8.78 -4.18 1.02
C TRP A 25 10.28 -4.07 1.31
N LEU A 26 10.93 -3.05 0.74
CA LEU A 26 12.36 -2.80 0.94
C LEU A 26 12.65 -1.89 2.13
N ARG A 27 11.64 -1.42 2.84
CA ARG A 27 11.75 -0.48 3.97
C ARG A 27 12.51 0.80 3.63
N ASP A 28 12.27 1.32 2.44
CA ASP A 28 12.87 2.56 1.97
C ASP A 28 11.87 3.73 1.89
N GLY A 29 10.67 3.53 2.40
CA GLY A 29 9.63 4.55 2.41
C GLY A 29 8.78 4.58 1.15
N CYS A 30 9.14 3.82 0.13
CA CYS A 30 8.44 3.76 -1.15
C CYS A 30 7.83 2.38 -1.36
N CYS A 31 6.74 2.32 -2.12
CA CYS A 31 6.09 1.05 -2.44
C CYS A 31 6.82 0.36 -3.60
N ASN A 32 8.15 0.26 -3.49
CA ASN A 32 8.97 -0.50 -4.40
C ASN A 32 8.74 -1.99 -4.18
N THR A 33 8.91 -2.77 -5.25
CA THR A 33 8.71 -4.21 -5.17
C THR A 33 9.81 -4.94 -5.91
N ASP A 34 9.92 -6.24 -5.68
CA ASP A 34 10.85 -7.11 -6.41
C ASP A 34 10.21 -8.50 -6.57
N LYS A 35 10.92 -9.40 -7.23
CA LYS A 35 10.41 -10.74 -7.53
C LYS A 35 10.15 -11.60 -6.30
N ASN A 36 10.69 -11.22 -5.14
CA ASN A 36 10.51 -11.96 -3.89
C ASN A 36 9.30 -11.48 -3.10
N ASP A 37 8.70 -10.37 -3.52
CA ASP A 37 7.54 -9.78 -2.86
C ASP A 37 6.27 -10.46 -3.37
N ARG A 38 5.94 -11.61 -2.81
CA ARG A 38 4.79 -12.42 -3.24
C ARG A 38 3.45 -11.75 -3.00
N GLY A 39 3.36 -10.92 -1.96
CA GLY A 39 2.14 -10.17 -1.66
C GLY A 39 1.96 -8.95 -2.53
N VAL A 40 3.00 -8.55 -3.25
CA VAL A 40 3.01 -7.35 -4.10
C VAL A 40 2.61 -6.13 -3.27
N HIS A 41 3.50 -5.70 -2.36
CA HIS A 41 3.25 -4.57 -1.45
C HIS A 41 3.41 -3.24 -2.17
N THR A 42 2.49 -2.95 -3.07
CA THR A 42 2.64 -1.88 -4.06
C THR A 42 1.61 -0.75 -3.94
N VAL A 43 0.60 -0.89 -3.08
CA VAL A 43 -0.46 0.10 -2.94
C VAL A 43 -0.15 1.03 -1.77
N CYS A 44 0.08 2.31 -2.05
CA CYS A 44 0.25 3.29 -0.96
C CYS A 44 -1.11 3.74 -0.47
N ALA A 45 -1.53 3.21 0.67
CA ALA A 45 -2.84 3.46 1.23
C ALA A 45 -2.74 4.37 2.45
N LYS A 46 -3.76 5.23 2.59
CA LYS A 46 -4.00 5.96 3.84
C LYS A 46 -5.03 5.13 4.59
N VAL A 47 -4.57 4.35 5.57
CA VAL A 47 -5.44 3.40 6.25
C VAL A 47 -6.45 4.11 7.15
N SER A 48 -7.65 3.53 7.25
CA SER A 48 -8.70 4.02 8.12
C SER A 48 -8.90 3.04 9.26
N LYS A 49 -9.51 3.53 10.33
CA LYS A 49 -9.84 2.69 11.48
C LYS A 49 -10.70 1.49 11.05
N GLU A 50 -11.69 1.73 10.22
CA GLU A 50 -12.60 0.68 9.73
C GLU A 50 -11.85 -0.38 8.92
N PHE A 51 -10.95 0.06 8.03
CA PHE A 51 -10.13 -0.84 7.25
C PHE A 51 -9.23 -1.69 8.15
N LEU A 52 -8.60 -1.06 9.14
CA LEU A 52 -7.70 -1.76 10.06
C LEU A 52 -8.43 -2.82 10.90
N ILE A 53 -9.63 -2.50 11.37
CA ILE A 53 -10.46 -3.43 12.15
C ILE A 53 -10.86 -4.62 11.28
N TRP A 54 -11.32 -4.36 10.06
CA TRP A 54 -11.68 -5.40 9.11
C TRP A 54 -10.48 -6.32 8.81
N SER A 55 -9.33 -5.70 8.53
CA SER A 55 -8.11 -6.43 8.18
C SER A 55 -7.70 -7.40 9.29
N LYS A 56 -7.73 -6.93 10.54
CA LYS A 56 -7.42 -7.77 11.69
C LYS A 56 -8.42 -8.91 11.82
N LYS A 57 -9.71 -8.63 11.66
CA LYS A 57 -10.79 -9.61 11.79
C LYS A 57 -10.65 -10.75 10.79
N VAL A 58 -10.24 -10.45 9.56
CA VAL A 58 -10.15 -11.46 8.49
C VAL A 58 -8.77 -12.09 8.38
N GLY A 59 -7.86 -11.81 9.32
CA GLY A 59 -6.60 -12.54 9.44
C GLY A 59 -5.33 -11.78 9.10
N ASN A 60 -5.40 -10.49 8.78
CA ASN A 60 -4.22 -9.68 8.52
C ASN A 60 -4.16 -8.52 9.52
N ASP A 61 -3.57 -8.80 10.69
CA ASP A 61 -3.49 -7.82 11.76
C ASP A 61 -2.41 -6.77 11.49
N LEU A 62 -2.84 -5.57 11.11
CA LEU A 62 -1.96 -4.43 10.88
C LEU A 62 -1.90 -3.50 12.09
N ILE A 63 -2.60 -3.82 13.16
CA ILE A 63 -2.71 -2.96 14.35
C ILE A 63 -1.67 -3.31 15.41
N THR A 64 -1.45 -4.61 15.65
CA THR A 64 -0.55 -5.06 16.70
C THR A 64 0.91 -4.78 16.32
N PRO A 65 1.67 -4.07 17.18
CA PRO A 65 3.10 -3.84 16.91
C PRO A 65 3.90 -5.14 16.91
N HIS A 66 4.90 -5.19 16.04
CA HIS A 66 5.87 -6.28 15.98
C HIS A 66 7.27 -5.66 15.98
N PRO A 67 7.78 -5.28 17.16
CA PRO A 67 9.10 -4.61 17.26
C PRO A 67 10.25 -5.42 16.66
N GLU A 68 10.15 -6.76 16.69
CA GLU A 68 11.15 -7.65 16.11
C GLU A 68 11.31 -7.46 14.60
N PHE A 69 10.29 -6.91 13.91
CA PHE A 69 10.35 -6.61 12.49
C PHE A 69 10.38 -5.11 12.22
N GLY A 70 10.56 -4.30 13.27
CA GLY A 70 10.51 -2.84 13.13
C GLY A 70 9.14 -2.31 12.74
N PHE A 71 8.08 -3.05 13.05
CA PHE A 71 6.70 -2.67 12.71
C PHE A 71 6.00 -2.06 13.93
N PRO A 72 5.68 -0.76 13.91
CA PRO A 72 5.08 -0.08 15.08
C PRO A 72 3.59 -0.30 15.25
N GLY A 73 2.92 -1.00 14.32
CA GLY A 73 1.47 -1.05 14.25
C GLY A 73 0.92 0.19 13.57
N LEU A 74 -0.20 0.04 12.88
CA LEU A 74 -0.82 1.15 12.16
C LEU A 74 -2.01 1.69 12.92
N LYS A 75 -2.28 2.98 12.74
CA LYS A 75 -3.44 3.66 13.29
C LYS A 75 -4.11 4.48 12.19
N ASP A 76 -5.32 4.92 12.44
CA ASP A 76 -6.09 5.73 11.49
C ASP A 76 -5.25 6.89 10.96
N GLY A 77 -5.20 7.02 9.63
CA GLY A 77 -4.47 8.09 8.97
C GLY A 77 -3.04 7.76 8.58
N ASP A 78 -2.48 6.65 9.05
CA ASP A 78 -1.14 6.24 8.65
C ASP A 78 -1.10 5.84 7.18
N SER A 79 0.03 6.07 6.52
CA SER A 79 0.25 5.62 5.14
C SER A 79 1.12 4.36 5.16
N TRP A 80 0.74 3.39 4.34
CA TRP A 80 1.41 2.10 4.34
C TRP A 80 1.36 1.46 2.94
N CYS A 81 2.43 0.78 2.56
CA CYS A 81 2.46 0.02 1.31
C CYS A 81 1.75 -1.32 1.53
N LEU A 82 0.48 -1.37 1.14
CA LEU A 82 -0.35 -2.56 1.30
C LEU A 82 -0.10 -3.59 0.21
N CYS A 83 -0.29 -4.85 0.57
CA CYS A 83 -0.34 -5.95 -0.37
C CYS A 83 -1.49 -5.72 -1.36
N ALA A 84 -1.18 -5.74 -2.66
CA ALA A 84 -2.18 -5.48 -3.70
C ALA A 84 -3.29 -6.52 -3.70
N THR A 85 -2.96 -7.78 -3.45
CA THR A 85 -3.98 -8.84 -3.37
C THR A 85 -4.92 -8.59 -2.19
N TRP A 86 -4.40 -8.07 -1.09
CA TRP A 86 -5.21 -7.74 0.08
C TRP A 86 -6.12 -6.55 -0.19
N TYR A 87 -5.59 -5.52 -0.85
CA TYR A 87 -6.39 -4.36 -1.22
C TYR A 87 -7.50 -4.73 -2.20
N ALA A 88 -7.21 -5.64 -3.14
CA ALA A 88 -8.22 -6.14 -4.07
C ALA A 88 -9.39 -6.79 -3.33
N ARG A 89 -9.09 -7.55 -2.27
CA ARG A 89 -10.13 -8.16 -1.44
C ARG A 89 -10.95 -7.09 -0.72
N ALA A 90 -10.29 -6.05 -0.22
CA ALA A 90 -10.99 -4.94 0.43
C ALA A 90 -11.95 -4.25 -0.51
N LEU A 91 -11.56 -4.08 -1.77
CA LEU A 91 -12.44 -3.53 -2.80
C LEU A 91 -13.68 -4.39 -3.00
N GLU A 92 -13.52 -5.71 -3.07
CA GLU A 92 -14.63 -6.63 -3.24
C GLU A 92 -15.60 -6.61 -2.06
N GLU A 93 -15.08 -6.40 -0.85
CA GLU A 93 -15.89 -6.37 0.37
C GLU A 93 -16.36 -4.96 0.74
N ASN A 94 -16.13 -3.96 -0.12
CA ASN A 94 -16.55 -2.57 0.08
C ASN A 94 -16.01 -1.94 1.36
N ILE A 95 -14.77 -2.28 1.73
CA ILE A 95 -14.12 -1.74 2.92
C ILE A 95 -12.77 -1.09 2.57
N ALA A 96 -12.51 -0.82 1.29
CA ALA A 96 -11.24 -0.26 0.86
C ALA A 96 -11.03 1.14 1.46
N CYS A 97 -9.79 1.41 1.87
CA CYS A 97 -9.40 2.73 2.34
C CYS A 97 -8.91 3.59 1.18
N SER A 98 -8.67 4.88 1.46
CA SER A 98 -8.14 5.82 0.47
C SER A 98 -6.70 5.48 0.10
N ILE A 99 -6.29 5.87 -1.10
CA ILE A 99 -4.94 5.60 -1.60
C ILE A 99 -4.36 6.81 -2.30
N TYR A 100 -3.04 6.77 -2.54
CA TYR A 100 -2.31 7.79 -3.30
C TYR A 100 -1.77 7.14 -4.58
N LEU A 101 -2.33 7.53 -5.73
CA LEU A 101 -1.95 6.93 -7.01
C LEU A 101 -0.50 7.23 -7.41
N LYS A 102 -0.02 8.44 -7.13
CA LYS A 102 1.36 8.83 -7.45
C LYS A 102 2.39 8.06 -6.62
N LYS A 103 1.94 7.45 -5.53
CA LYS A 103 2.78 6.69 -4.61
C LYS A 103 2.51 5.19 -4.70
N THR A 104 1.65 4.78 -5.64
CA THR A 104 1.28 3.38 -5.86
C THR A 104 2.02 2.86 -7.08
N ASN A 105 2.71 1.74 -6.91
CA ASN A 105 3.54 1.15 -7.95
C ASN A 105 2.69 0.64 -9.10
N ILE A 106 3.17 0.84 -10.33
CA ILE A 106 2.47 0.43 -11.54
C ILE A 106 2.20 -1.09 -11.58
N LYS A 107 2.99 -1.88 -10.86
CA LYS A 107 2.77 -3.32 -10.74
C LYS A 107 1.39 -3.67 -10.20
N THR A 108 0.78 -2.77 -9.43
CA THR A 108 -0.58 -2.95 -8.92
C THR A 108 -1.57 -3.20 -10.04
N LEU A 109 -1.32 -2.60 -11.22
CA LEU A 109 -2.24 -2.73 -12.37
C LEU A 109 -2.30 -4.15 -12.93
N GLU A 110 -1.36 -5.02 -12.57
CA GLU A 110 -1.42 -6.43 -12.95
C GLU A 110 -2.52 -7.17 -12.18
N LEU A 111 -2.95 -6.62 -11.04
CA LEU A 111 -3.95 -7.24 -10.17
C LEU A 111 -5.24 -6.45 -10.08
N ILE A 112 -5.17 -5.11 -10.18
CA ILE A 112 -6.31 -4.23 -9.98
C ILE A 112 -6.36 -3.19 -11.09
N PRO A 113 -7.48 -3.11 -11.84
CA PRO A 113 -7.62 -2.09 -12.89
C PRO A 113 -7.53 -0.68 -12.31
N LEU A 114 -6.91 0.24 -13.06
CA LEU A 114 -6.74 1.62 -12.64
C LEU A 114 -8.08 2.29 -12.29
N GLU A 115 -9.14 1.97 -13.02
CA GLU A 115 -10.46 2.58 -12.80
C GLU A 115 -11.03 2.25 -11.43
N LYS A 116 -10.73 1.07 -10.89
CA LYS A 116 -11.15 0.74 -9.53
C LYS A 116 -10.34 1.52 -8.51
N LEU A 117 -9.05 1.72 -8.77
CA LEU A 117 -8.17 2.48 -7.88
C LEU A 117 -8.54 3.96 -7.83
N LYS A 118 -8.93 4.53 -8.97
CA LYS A 118 -9.28 5.96 -9.06
C LYS A 118 -10.40 6.36 -8.10
N LYS A 119 -11.32 5.45 -7.81
CA LYS A 119 -12.45 5.72 -6.93
C LYS A 119 -12.02 6.08 -5.50
N PHE A 120 -10.84 5.65 -5.09
CA PHE A 120 -10.35 5.84 -3.73
C PHE A 120 -9.12 6.75 -3.68
N ALA A 121 -8.76 7.38 -4.80
CA ALA A 121 -7.55 8.20 -4.88
C ALA A 121 -7.72 9.55 -4.21
N LEU A 122 -6.74 9.92 -3.38
CA LEU A 122 -6.70 11.22 -2.71
C LEU A 122 -5.95 12.26 -3.51
N ASP A 123 -5.08 11.83 -4.42
CA ASP A 123 -4.20 12.71 -5.20
C ASP A 123 -4.57 12.77 -6.68
N LEU A 124 -5.83 12.55 -6.98
CA LEU A 124 -6.36 12.68 -8.33
C LEU A 124 -7.18 13.97 -8.39
N SER A 125 -6.71 14.91 -9.18
CA SER A 125 -7.40 16.18 -9.34
C SER A 125 -8.33 16.19 -10.57
#